data_752dc178973f5caac5b12f630a80af99
#
_entry.id   752dc178973f5caac5b12f630a80af99
#
_cell.length_a   1.000
_cell.length_b   1.000
_cell.length_c   1.000
_cell.angle_alpha   90.00
_cell.angle_beta   90.00
_cell.angle_gamma   90.00
#
_symmetry.space_group_name_H-M   'P 1'
#
loop_
_entity.id
_entity.type
_entity.pdbx_description
1 polymer ?
#
loop_
_entity_poly.entity_id
_entity_poly.type
_entity_poly.pdbx_seq_one_letter_code
_entity_poly.pdbx_strand_id
1 'polypeptide(L)'
;MATEYDITSAAAAVYAESLLELAREAGKAEEIGDELMQLVALGKSHPAFSLMMRSAALDDDARRGILQRMFTGRVSPLVLNLMLVLNDRHRSYIFKQVCAAYQRKLDESLGRTAVHVSTAVALDDATRARVREEVRRLTGLDSRFEERVDPSILGGLIVQAGDRLYDYSVRRRLHDLQHRLHETMRESLVGGVSKFVTQG
;
A
#
# COMPACT_ATOMS: atom_id res chain seq x y z
N MET A 1 0.12 9.84 23.93
CA MET A 1 0.95 10.83 23.19
C MET A 1 0.93 10.41 21.74
N ALA A 2 0.45 11.29 20.83
CA ALA A 2 0.54 11.01 19.39
C ALA A 2 2.02 10.96 19.00
N THR A 3 2.43 9.93 18.30
CA THR A 3 3.81 9.81 17.81
C THR A 3 4.04 10.83 16.70
N GLU A 4 5.29 11.23 16.45
CA GLU A 4 5.66 12.13 15.33
C GLU A 4 5.14 11.61 13.99
N TYR A 5 5.05 10.29 13.86
CA TYR A 5 4.43 9.60 12.72
C TYR A 5 2.94 9.91 12.58
N ASP A 6 2.17 9.95 13.67
CA ASP A 6 0.72 10.23 13.64
C ASP A 6 0.45 11.69 13.23
N ILE A 7 1.24 12.63 13.72
CA ILE A 7 1.13 14.06 13.37
C ILE A 7 1.45 14.28 11.89
N THR A 8 2.50 13.63 11.39
CA THR A 8 2.93 13.70 9.99
C THR A 8 1.88 13.11 9.06
N SER A 9 1.29 11.99 9.46
CA SER A 9 0.22 11.30 8.71
C SER A 9 -1.06 12.14 8.64
N ALA A 10 -1.46 12.77 9.76
CA ALA A 10 -2.63 13.64 9.80
C ALA A 10 -2.45 14.89 8.92
N ALA A 11 -1.28 15.53 8.99
CA ALA A 11 -0.97 16.66 8.12
C ALA A 11 -0.99 16.26 6.63
N ALA A 12 -0.40 15.12 6.29
CA ALA A 12 -0.39 14.60 4.91
C ALA A 12 -1.83 14.34 4.40
N ALA A 13 -2.72 13.84 5.25
CA ALA A 13 -4.11 13.59 4.90
C ALA A 13 -4.87 14.87 4.54
N VAL A 14 -4.62 15.99 5.23
CA VAL A 14 -5.24 17.30 4.95
C VAL A 14 -4.80 17.82 3.59
N TYR A 15 -3.48 17.82 3.28
CA TYR A 15 -3.01 18.26 1.97
C TYR A 15 -3.53 17.37 0.84
N ALA A 16 -3.60 16.06 1.06
CA ALA A 16 -4.13 15.11 0.09
C ALA A 16 -5.61 15.34 -0.19
N GLU A 17 -6.41 15.63 0.85
CA GLU A 17 -7.84 15.98 0.70
C GLU A 17 -8.02 17.22 -0.16
N SER A 18 -7.37 18.33 0.23
CA SER A 18 -7.47 19.59 -0.48
C SER A 18 -7.03 19.46 -1.96
N LEU A 19 -5.95 18.68 -2.22
CA LEU A 19 -5.51 18.43 -3.58
C LEU A 19 -6.54 17.60 -4.36
N LEU A 20 -7.15 16.60 -3.73
CA LEU A 20 -8.16 15.75 -4.36
C LEU A 20 -9.42 16.54 -4.74
N GLU A 21 -9.86 17.45 -3.86
CA GLU A 21 -10.98 18.35 -4.14
C GLU A 21 -10.70 19.21 -5.37
N LEU A 22 -9.56 19.90 -5.39
CA LEU A 22 -9.16 20.73 -6.54
C LEU A 22 -9.00 19.91 -7.84
N ALA A 23 -8.45 18.71 -7.72
CA ALA A 23 -8.27 17.80 -8.85
C ALA A 23 -9.62 17.30 -9.40
N ARG A 24 -10.62 17.09 -8.53
CA ARG A 24 -11.99 16.74 -8.93
C ARG A 24 -12.69 17.89 -9.61
N GLU A 25 -12.60 19.09 -9.08
CA GLU A 25 -13.15 20.29 -9.71
C GLU A 25 -12.57 20.51 -11.12
N ALA A 26 -11.28 20.19 -11.30
CA ALA A 26 -10.61 20.23 -12.59
C ALA A 26 -10.92 19.00 -13.51
N GLY A 27 -11.62 17.98 -13.02
CA GLY A 27 -11.87 16.73 -13.74
C GLY A 27 -10.63 15.88 -13.99
N LYS A 28 -9.56 16.04 -13.18
CA LYS A 28 -8.22 15.46 -13.40
C LYS A 28 -7.71 14.62 -12.22
N ALA A 29 -8.60 14.11 -11.39
CA ALA A 29 -8.22 13.41 -10.17
C ALA A 29 -7.31 12.19 -10.43
N GLU A 30 -7.58 11.40 -11.45
CA GLU A 30 -6.76 10.22 -11.81
C GLU A 30 -5.42 10.65 -12.43
N GLU A 31 -5.41 11.63 -13.35
CA GLU A 31 -4.18 12.16 -13.95
C GLU A 31 -3.21 12.68 -12.88
N ILE A 32 -3.72 13.45 -11.91
CA ILE A 32 -2.93 13.95 -10.77
C ILE A 32 -2.40 12.79 -9.91
N GLY A 33 -3.20 11.75 -9.68
CA GLY A 33 -2.78 10.56 -8.97
C GLY A 33 -1.59 9.87 -9.66
N ASP A 34 -1.66 9.71 -10.97
CA ASP A 34 -0.59 9.11 -11.77
C ASP A 34 0.69 9.97 -11.77
N GLU A 35 0.56 11.29 -11.90
CA GLU A 35 1.71 12.21 -11.80
C GLU A 35 2.41 12.12 -10.44
N LEU A 36 1.63 12.09 -9.34
CA LEU A 36 2.18 11.93 -8.00
C LEU A 36 2.94 10.61 -7.84
N MET A 37 2.42 9.52 -8.40
CA MET A 37 3.09 8.21 -8.36
C MET A 37 4.37 8.19 -9.20
N GLN A 38 4.40 8.86 -10.36
CA GLN A 38 5.61 9.04 -11.16
C GLN A 38 6.68 9.83 -10.39
N LEU A 39 6.30 10.87 -9.66
CA LEU A 39 7.23 11.63 -8.80
C LEU A 39 7.77 10.80 -7.64
N VAL A 40 6.95 9.93 -7.05
CA VAL A 40 7.42 8.96 -6.03
C VAL A 40 8.41 7.97 -6.65
N ALA A 41 8.14 7.47 -7.86
CA ALA A 41 9.06 6.58 -8.58
C ALA A 41 10.36 7.30 -8.94
N LEU A 42 10.29 8.57 -9.40
CA LEU A 42 11.46 9.42 -9.63
C LEU A 42 12.32 9.55 -8.36
N GLY A 43 11.69 9.74 -7.21
CA GLY A 43 12.41 9.80 -5.92
C GLY A 43 13.10 8.50 -5.53
N LYS A 44 12.61 7.34 -5.99
CA LYS A 44 13.27 6.04 -5.79
C LYS A 44 14.47 5.86 -6.73
N SER A 45 14.34 6.24 -8.00
CA SER A 45 15.40 6.11 -9.02
C SER A 45 16.47 7.19 -8.89
N HIS A 46 16.13 8.36 -8.35
CA HIS A 46 17.04 9.50 -8.17
C HIS A 46 17.10 9.92 -6.70
N PRO A 47 17.99 9.32 -5.89
CA PRO A 47 18.11 9.62 -4.45
C PRO A 47 18.35 11.10 -4.14
N ALA A 48 19.02 11.83 -5.05
CA ALA A 48 19.27 13.27 -4.90
C ALA A 48 17.96 14.09 -4.81
N PHE A 49 16.92 13.71 -5.56
CA PHE A 49 15.61 14.35 -5.44
C PHE A 49 14.96 14.10 -4.08
N SER A 50 14.98 12.85 -3.62
CA SER A 50 14.46 12.52 -2.29
C SER A 50 15.23 13.22 -1.17
N LEU A 51 16.54 13.34 -1.31
CA LEU A 51 17.40 14.05 -0.35
C LEU A 51 17.08 15.54 -0.34
N MET A 52 16.94 16.17 -1.51
CA MET A 52 16.57 17.58 -1.63
C MET A 52 15.23 17.88 -0.95
N MET A 53 14.22 17.03 -1.13
CA MET A 53 12.90 17.21 -0.51
C MET A 53 12.92 17.07 1.02
N ARG A 54 13.86 16.29 1.56
CA ARG A 54 13.97 16.00 3.00
C ARG A 54 15.04 16.79 3.73
N SER A 55 15.94 17.45 3.02
CA SER A 55 17.06 18.17 3.62
C SER A 55 16.57 19.43 4.32
N ALA A 56 16.85 19.53 5.61
CA ALA A 56 16.65 20.75 6.37
C ALA A 56 17.80 21.79 6.14
N ALA A 57 18.91 21.34 5.56
CA ALA A 57 20.07 22.22 5.30
C ALA A 57 19.92 23.03 4.00
N LEU A 58 18.97 22.65 3.12
CA LEU A 58 18.71 23.41 1.90
C LEU A 58 17.72 24.53 2.22
N ASP A 59 18.10 25.74 1.88
CA ASP A 59 17.24 26.93 1.98
C ASP A 59 15.96 26.78 1.15
N ASP A 60 14.83 27.24 1.70
CA ASP A 60 13.52 27.07 1.05
C ASP A 60 13.40 27.84 -0.25
N ASP A 61 14.02 29.04 -0.36
CA ASP A 61 14.02 29.81 -1.61
C ASP A 61 14.86 29.10 -2.67
N ALA A 62 16.01 28.53 -2.29
CA ALA A 62 16.83 27.74 -3.20
C ALA A 62 16.07 26.49 -3.67
N ARG A 63 15.37 25.78 -2.75
CA ARG A 63 14.55 24.61 -3.08
C ARG A 63 13.40 25.00 -4.00
N ARG A 64 12.71 26.11 -3.71
CA ARG A 64 11.64 26.67 -4.56
C ARG A 64 12.12 26.89 -5.98
N GLY A 65 13.26 27.55 -6.14
CA GLY A 65 13.85 27.80 -7.46
C GLY A 65 14.23 26.54 -8.22
N ILE A 66 14.69 25.50 -7.52
CA ILE A 66 14.98 24.18 -8.11
C ILE A 66 13.68 23.53 -8.57
N LEU A 67 12.65 23.47 -7.71
CA LEU A 67 11.35 22.86 -8.03
C LEU A 67 10.71 23.52 -9.25
N GLN A 68 10.71 24.85 -9.32
CA GLN A 68 10.17 25.58 -10.46
C GLN A 68 10.94 25.26 -11.76
N ARG A 69 12.26 25.29 -11.73
CA ARG A 69 13.08 25.00 -12.93
C ARG A 69 12.94 23.56 -13.41
N MET A 70 12.78 22.60 -12.49
CA MET A 70 12.69 21.19 -12.85
C MET A 70 11.31 20.79 -13.35
N PHE A 71 10.25 21.34 -12.79
CA PHE A 71 8.89 20.81 -12.96
C PHE A 71 7.93 21.74 -13.70
N THR A 72 8.24 23.04 -13.92
CA THR A 72 7.38 23.92 -14.73
C THR A 72 7.21 23.36 -16.14
N GLY A 73 5.96 23.15 -16.55
CA GLY A 73 5.60 22.60 -17.85
C GLY A 73 5.83 21.09 -18.00
N ARG A 74 6.29 20.40 -16.94
CA ARG A 74 6.49 18.94 -16.95
C ARG A 74 5.49 18.19 -16.06
N VAL A 75 4.93 18.86 -15.08
CA VAL A 75 3.86 18.36 -14.23
C VAL A 75 2.69 19.33 -14.27
N SER A 76 1.52 18.89 -13.83
CA SER A 76 0.36 19.76 -13.75
C SER A 76 0.59 20.93 -12.79
N PRO A 77 -0.05 22.09 -13.03
CA PRO A 77 0.06 23.24 -12.13
C PRO A 77 -0.36 22.92 -10.69
N LEU A 78 -1.33 22.01 -10.48
CA LEU A 78 -1.78 21.58 -9.16
C LEU A 78 -0.69 20.83 -8.40
N VAL A 79 0.01 19.91 -9.06
CA VAL A 79 1.11 19.14 -8.44
C VAL A 79 2.30 20.05 -8.12
N LEU A 80 2.68 20.94 -9.06
CA LEU A 80 3.75 21.91 -8.79
C LEU A 80 3.37 22.82 -7.61
N ASN A 81 2.15 23.33 -7.59
CA ASN A 81 1.67 24.19 -6.50
C ASN A 81 1.68 23.47 -5.15
N LEU A 82 1.25 22.20 -5.10
CA LEU A 82 1.38 21.38 -3.88
C LEU A 82 2.83 21.34 -3.38
N MET A 83 3.81 21.08 -4.28
CA MET A 83 5.22 21.01 -3.89
C MET A 83 5.72 22.35 -3.33
N LEU A 84 5.31 23.46 -3.96
CA LEU A 84 5.67 24.80 -3.51
C LEU A 84 5.02 25.16 -2.17
N VAL A 85 3.73 24.84 -1.97
CA VAL A 85 3.04 25.04 -0.69
C VAL A 85 3.68 24.23 0.43
N LEU A 86 4.03 22.97 0.17
CA LEU A 86 4.75 22.15 1.15
C LEU A 86 6.12 22.75 1.50
N ASN A 87 6.81 23.31 0.51
CA ASN A 87 8.08 24.01 0.72
C ASN A 87 7.90 25.25 1.61
N ASP A 88 6.96 26.12 1.28
CA ASP A 88 6.68 27.37 2.00
C ASP A 88 6.23 27.12 3.46
N ARG A 89 5.70 25.94 3.73
CA ARG A 89 5.29 25.51 5.08
C ARG A 89 6.37 24.68 5.79
N HIS A 90 7.59 24.61 5.25
CA HIS A 90 8.68 23.79 5.78
C HIS A 90 8.33 22.31 5.93
N ARG A 91 7.45 21.79 5.03
CA ARG A 91 6.90 20.43 5.08
C ARG A 91 7.23 19.59 3.83
N SER A 92 8.23 19.97 3.06
CA SER A 92 8.64 19.22 1.85
C SER A 92 8.95 17.75 2.15
N TYR A 93 9.42 17.44 3.35
CA TYR A 93 9.75 16.09 3.80
C TYR A 93 8.54 15.13 3.86
N ILE A 94 7.30 15.66 4.00
CA ILE A 94 6.09 14.81 4.02
C ILE A 94 5.52 14.55 2.61
N PHE A 95 6.14 15.04 1.54
CA PHE A 95 5.61 14.91 0.17
C PHE A 95 5.22 13.47 -0.19
N LYS A 96 6.08 12.48 0.14
CA LYS A 96 5.78 11.06 -0.10
C LYS A 96 4.53 10.58 0.64
N GLN A 97 4.33 11.03 1.87
CA GLN A 97 3.16 10.71 2.68
C GLN A 97 1.89 11.34 2.09
N VAL A 98 1.99 12.57 1.58
CA VAL A 98 0.87 13.25 0.88
C VAL A 98 0.48 12.47 -0.38
N CYS A 99 1.45 12.03 -1.19
CA CYS A 99 1.18 11.21 -2.37
C CYS A 99 0.46 9.90 -2.00
N ALA A 100 0.92 9.22 -0.94
CA ALA A 100 0.28 7.99 -0.47
C ALA A 100 -1.12 8.22 0.08
N ALA A 101 -1.35 9.32 0.80
CA ALA A 101 -2.66 9.70 1.32
C ALA A 101 -3.63 10.08 0.18
N TYR A 102 -3.15 10.84 -0.82
CA TYR A 102 -3.94 11.18 -2.01
C TYR A 102 -4.42 9.92 -2.73
N GLN A 103 -3.52 8.97 -2.96
CA GLN A 103 -3.86 7.74 -3.67
C GLN A 103 -4.93 6.92 -2.91
N ARG A 104 -4.80 6.79 -1.59
CA ARG A 104 -5.82 6.11 -0.77
C ARG A 104 -7.19 6.78 -0.89
N LYS A 105 -7.25 8.11 -0.74
CA LYS A 105 -8.49 8.88 -0.85
C LYS A 105 -9.09 8.84 -2.26
N LEU A 106 -8.26 8.84 -3.29
CA LEU A 106 -8.70 8.67 -4.67
C LEU A 106 -9.33 7.28 -4.86
N ASP A 107 -8.65 6.22 -4.42
CA ASP A 107 -9.15 4.85 -4.51
C ASP A 107 -10.47 4.69 -3.74
N GLU A 108 -10.56 5.19 -2.50
CA GLU A 108 -11.79 5.24 -1.71
C GLU A 108 -12.94 5.96 -2.45
N SER A 109 -12.64 7.08 -3.08
CA SER A 109 -13.62 7.89 -3.81
C SER A 109 -14.15 7.24 -5.07
N LEU A 110 -13.33 6.39 -5.70
CA LEU A 110 -13.69 5.62 -6.90
C LEU A 110 -14.29 4.26 -6.53
N GLY A 111 -14.49 3.98 -5.24
CA GLY A 111 -14.92 2.66 -4.77
C GLY A 111 -13.88 1.57 -5.06
N ARG A 112 -12.63 1.97 -5.34
CA ARG A 112 -11.52 1.03 -5.58
C ARG A 112 -10.93 0.63 -4.24
N THR A 113 -10.98 -0.65 -3.92
CA THR A 113 -10.27 -1.16 -2.74
C THR A 113 -8.86 -1.54 -3.15
N ALA A 114 -7.85 -0.98 -2.46
CA ALA A 114 -6.48 -1.46 -2.64
C ALA A 114 -6.42 -2.94 -2.27
N VAL A 115 -5.94 -3.77 -3.20
CA VAL A 115 -5.75 -5.19 -2.97
C VAL A 115 -4.25 -5.48 -2.94
N HIS A 116 -3.77 -5.82 -1.74
CA HIS A 116 -2.40 -6.27 -1.56
C HIS A 116 -2.34 -7.79 -1.77
N VAL A 117 -1.51 -8.21 -2.72
CA VAL A 117 -1.28 -9.63 -3.00
C VAL A 117 0.15 -9.98 -2.63
N SER A 118 0.31 -10.83 -1.61
CA SER A 118 1.62 -11.37 -1.23
C SER A 118 1.80 -12.75 -1.86
N THR A 119 2.94 -12.96 -2.53
CA THR A 119 3.31 -14.21 -3.21
C THR A 119 4.69 -14.67 -2.76
N ALA A 120 4.97 -15.97 -2.78
CA ALA A 120 6.28 -16.51 -2.38
C ALA A 120 7.39 -16.14 -3.37
N VAL A 121 7.06 -16.00 -4.66
CA VAL A 121 7.94 -15.64 -5.75
C VAL A 121 7.29 -14.56 -6.61
N ALA A 122 8.09 -13.82 -7.36
CA ALA A 122 7.57 -12.83 -8.30
C ALA A 122 6.68 -13.50 -9.36
N LEU A 123 5.53 -12.91 -9.63
CA LEU A 123 4.59 -13.41 -10.63
C LEU A 123 5.09 -13.05 -12.05
N ASP A 124 4.97 -14.00 -12.97
CA ASP A 124 5.04 -13.69 -14.40
C ASP A 124 3.78 -12.95 -14.87
N ASP A 125 3.83 -12.34 -16.04
CA ASP A 125 2.72 -11.51 -16.53
C ASP A 125 1.43 -12.32 -16.75
N ALA A 126 1.53 -13.57 -17.17
CA ALA A 126 0.40 -14.46 -17.39
C ALA A 126 -0.29 -14.84 -16.06
N THR A 127 0.50 -15.20 -15.06
CA THR A 127 0.00 -15.53 -13.71
C THR A 127 -0.55 -14.27 -13.02
N ARG A 128 0.10 -13.12 -13.18
CA ARG A 128 -0.37 -11.83 -12.67
C ARG A 128 -1.76 -11.48 -13.22
N ALA A 129 -1.99 -11.68 -14.52
CA ALA A 129 -3.29 -11.45 -15.14
C ALA A 129 -4.37 -12.37 -14.56
N ARG A 130 -4.07 -13.66 -14.38
CA ARG A 130 -5.00 -14.63 -13.78
C ARG A 130 -5.34 -14.29 -12.33
N VAL A 131 -4.34 -13.94 -11.51
CA VAL A 131 -4.55 -13.55 -10.11
C VAL A 131 -5.39 -12.28 -10.03
N ARG A 132 -5.15 -11.30 -10.90
CA ARG A 132 -5.96 -10.07 -10.98
C ARG A 132 -7.43 -10.38 -11.29
N GLU A 133 -7.69 -11.27 -12.23
CA GLU A 133 -9.05 -11.65 -12.59
C GLU A 133 -9.76 -12.41 -11.46
N GLU A 134 -9.07 -13.32 -10.77
CA GLU A 134 -9.64 -14.02 -9.61
C GLU A 134 -9.90 -13.06 -8.43
N VAL A 135 -9.02 -12.12 -8.18
CA VAL A 135 -9.21 -11.08 -7.17
C VAL A 135 -10.41 -10.21 -7.51
N ARG A 136 -10.55 -9.80 -8.77
CA ARG A 136 -11.72 -9.05 -9.26
C ARG A 136 -13.02 -9.85 -9.03
N ARG A 137 -12.99 -11.15 -9.30
CA ARG A 137 -14.14 -12.06 -9.08
C ARG A 137 -14.51 -12.19 -7.61
N LEU A 138 -13.50 -12.25 -6.71
CA LEU A 138 -13.71 -12.39 -5.27
C LEU A 138 -14.17 -11.10 -4.60
N THR A 139 -13.68 -9.95 -5.06
CA THR A 139 -13.94 -8.65 -4.42
C THR A 139 -15.09 -7.89 -5.09
N GLY A 140 -15.41 -8.21 -6.34
CA GLY A 140 -16.41 -7.48 -7.16
C GLY A 140 -15.97 -6.06 -7.55
N LEU A 141 -14.72 -5.68 -7.26
CA LEU A 141 -14.20 -4.32 -7.40
C LEU A 141 -13.07 -4.29 -8.45
N ASP A 142 -12.99 -3.19 -9.17
CA ASP A 142 -11.83 -2.89 -10.01
C ASP A 142 -10.70 -2.41 -9.08
N SER A 143 -9.94 -3.39 -8.56
CA SER A 143 -9.01 -3.16 -7.48
C SER A 143 -7.63 -2.78 -7.99
N ARG A 144 -6.99 -1.81 -7.32
CA ARG A 144 -5.57 -1.54 -7.51
C ARG A 144 -4.77 -2.70 -6.93
N PHE A 145 -4.07 -3.40 -7.81
CA PHE A 145 -3.29 -4.57 -7.48
C PHE A 145 -1.86 -4.16 -7.05
N GLU A 146 -1.54 -4.37 -5.78
CA GLU A 146 -0.20 -4.17 -5.24
C GLU A 146 0.44 -5.52 -4.91
N GLU A 147 1.47 -5.88 -5.68
CA GLU A 147 2.20 -7.13 -5.50
C GLU A 147 3.36 -6.96 -4.51
N ARG A 148 3.45 -7.90 -3.57
CA ARG A 148 4.57 -8.02 -2.65
C ARG A 148 5.10 -9.45 -2.66
N VAL A 149 6.41 -9.60 -2.82
CA VAL A 149 7.06 -10.91 -2.70
C VAL A 149 7.42 -11.15 -1.23
N ASP A 150 6.89 -12.23 -0.65
CA ASP A 150 7.17 -12.68 0.70
C ASP A 150 7.48 -14.18 0.70
N PRO A 151 8.75 -14.58 0.67
CA PRO A 151 9.16 -15.97 0.68
C PRO A 151 8.71 -16.76 1.93
N SER A 152 8.36 -16.08 3.02
CA SER A 152 7.97 -16.71 4.29
C SER A 152 6.67 -17.50 4.19
N ILE A 153 5.83 -17.25 3.18
CA ILE A 153 4.58 -17.98 2.95
C ILE A 153 4.80 -19.36 2.33
N LEU A 154 6.05 -19.69 1.93
CA LEU A 154 6.51 -20.95 1.32
C LEU A 154 5.92 -21.22 -0.09
N GLY A 155 4.76 -20.69 -0.42
CA GLY A 155 4.05 -20.86 -1.69
C GLY A 155 2.60 -20.43 -1.59
N GLY A 156 1.91 -20.38 -2.73
CA GLY A 156 0.56 -19.86 -2.81
C GLY A 156 0.51 -18.34 -2.79
N LEU A 157 -0.61 -17.78 -2.33
CA LEU A 157 -0.82 -16.34 -2.28
C LEU A 157 -1.66 -15.93 -1.06
N ILE A 158 -1.47 -14.72 -0.60
CA ILE A 158 -2.31 -14.05 0.41
C ILE A 158 -2.89 -12.81 -0.25
N VAL A 159 -4.20 -12.65 -0.21
CA VAL A 159 -4.92 -11.49 -0.76
C VAL A 159 -5.53 -10.72 0.40
N GLN A 160 -5.17 -9.46 0.52
CA GLN A 160 -5.81 -8.54 1.47
C GLN A 160 -6.56 -7.47 0.67
N ALA A 161 -7.87 -7.43 0.83
CA ALA A 161 -8.77 -6.46 0.20
C ALA A 161 -9.50 -5.67 1.30
N GLY A 162 -9.02 -4.46 1.59
CA GLY A 162 -9.49 -3.69 2.74
C GLY A 162 -9.28 -4.46 4.05
N ASP A 163 -10.36 -4.70 4.79
CA ASP A 163 -10.33 -5.43 6.07
C ASP A 163 -10.41 -6.96 5.91
N ARG A 164 -10.58 -7.46 4.69
CA ARG A 164 -10.69 -8.90 4.42
C ARG A 164 -9.36 -9.49 4.00
N LEU A 165 -8.97 -10.57 4.69
CA LEU A 165 -7.76 -11.33 4.40
C LEU A 165 -8.13 -12.73 3.90
N TYR A 166 -7.66 -13.08 2.71
CA TYR A 166 -7.79 -14.39 2.09
C TYR A 166 -6.41 -15.04 2.02
N ASP A 167 -6.15 -15.99 2.89
CA ASP A 167 -4.85 -16.67 3.00
C ASP A 167 -4.91 -18.04 2.34
N TYR A 168 -4.33 -18.17 1.15
CA TYR A 168 -4.17 -19.41 0.39
C TYR A 168 -2.71 -19.91 0.40
N SER A 169 -1.93 -19.51 1.42
CA SER A 169 -0.54 -19.90 1.53
C SER A 169 -0.36 -21.39 1.87
N VAL A 170 0.75 -21.96 1.40
CA VAL A 170 1.16 -23.31 1.76
C VAL A 170 1.46 -23.39 3.25
N ARG A 171 2.02 -22.32 3.85
CA ARG A 171 2.26 -22.22 5.29
C ARG A 171 0.99 -22.44 6.10
N ARG A 172 -0.11 -21.79 5.74
CA ARG A 172 -1.40 -22.00 6.42
C ARG A 172 -1.90 -23.42 6.28
N ARG A 173 -1.84 -24.01 5.08
CA ARG A 173 -2.26 -25.39 4.84
C ARG A 173 -1.46 -26.39 5.68
N LEU A 174 -0.14 -26.18 5.81
CA LEU A 174 0.70 -27.03 6.67
C LEU A 174 0.33 -26.87 8.15
N HIS A 175 0.07 -25.65 8.61
CA HIS A 175 -0.37 -25.38 9.97
C HIS A 175 -1.72 -26.05 10.26
N ASP A 176 -2.69 -25.93 9.36
CA ASP A 176 -4.01 -26.55 9.50
C ASP A 176 -3.92 -28.08 9.51
N LEU A 177 -3.03 -28.68 8.69
CA LEU A 177 -2.76 -30.13 8.71
C LEU A 177 -2.12 -30.56 10.03
N GLN A 178 -1.14 -29.82 10.53
CA GLN A 178 -0.51 -30.10 11.82
C GLN A 178 -1.54 -30.05 12.95
N HIS A 179 -2.40 -29.05 12.95
CA HIS A 179 -3.46 -28.90 13.95
C HIS A 179 -4.43 -30.11 13.94
N ARG A 180 -4.91 -30.50 12.77
CA ARG A 180 -5.78 -31.65 12.58
C ARG A 180 -5.11 -32.97 13.06
N LEU A 181 -3.83 -33.17 12.76
CA LEU A 181 -3.10 -34.33 13.23
C LEU A 181 -3.02 -34.36 14.76
N HIS A 182 -2.73 -33.23 15.40
CA HIS A 182 -2.72 -33.14 16.86
C HIS A 182 -4.09 -33.42 17.49
N GLU A 183 -5.18 -32.92 16.89
CA GLU A 183 -6.54 -33.20 17.36
C GLU A 183 -6.89 -34.68 17.22
N THR A 184 -6.62 -35.27 16.04
CA THR A 184 -6.87 -36.71 15.82
C THR A 184 -6.06 -37.58 16.78
N MET A 185 -4.80 -37.21 17.05
CA MET A 185 -3.98 -37.96 18.04
C MET A 185 -4.56 -37.82 19.46
N ARG A 186 -5.00 -36.63 19.86
CA ARG A 186 -5.64 -36.43 21.17
C ARG A 186 -6.93 -37.27 21.30
N GLU A 187 -7.79 -37.23 20.30
CA GLU A 187 -9.03 -38.03 20.30
C GLU A 187 -8.76 -39.52 20.36
N SER A 188 -7.77 -40.01 19.60
CA SER A 188 -7.36 -41.42 19.62
C SER A 188 -6.81 -41.85 20.98
N LEU A 189 -6.02 -40.98 21.64
CA LEU A 189 -5.48 -41.26 22.98
C LEU A 189 -6.60 -41.26 24.04
N VAL A 190 -7.49 -40.26 24.00
CA VAL A 190 -8.61 -40.17 24.96
C VAL A 190 -9.61 -41.32 24.74
N GLY A 191 -9.95 -41.66 23.49
CA GLY A 191 -10.82 -42.79 23.15
C GLY A 191 -10.20 -44.14 23.47
N GLY A 192 -8.87 -44.28 23.40
CA GLY A 192 -8.13 -45.47 23.83
C GLY A 192 -8.16 -45.67 25.35
N VAL A 193 -7.93 -44.59 26.10
CA VAL A 193 -7.95 -44.66 27.58
C VAL A 193 -9.34 -45.00 28.13
N SER A 194 -10.41 -44.47 27.52
CA SER A 194 -11.78 -44.80 27.98
C SER A 194 -12.15 -46.29 27.80
N LYS A 195 -11.60 -46.96 26.77
CA LYS A 195 -11.80 -48.41 26.58
C LYS A 195 -11.10 -49.26 27.62
N PHE A 196 -9.97 -48.82 28.17
CA PHE A 196 -9.25 -49.51 29.21
C PHE A 196 -9.89 -49.35 30.62
N VAL A 197 -10.53 -48.20 30.86
CA VAL A 197 -11.17 -47.91 32.17
C VAL A 197 -12.54 -48.60 32.30
N THR A 198 -13.19 -49.00 31.21
CA THR A 198 -14.52 -49.62 31.22
C THR A 198 -14.47 -51.16 31.27
N GLN A 199 -13.26 -51.79 31.22
CA GLN A 199 -13.07 -53.26 31.28
C GLN A 199 -12.36 -53.77 32.58
N GLY A 200 -12.27 -52.91 33.62
CA GLY A 200 -11.71 -53.25 34.93
C GLY A 200 -12.78 -53.41 36.03
#